data_54809bb1ac9cf585719852e20b7072a8
#
_entry.id   54809bb1ac9cf585719852e20b7072a8
#
_cell.length_a   1.000
_cell.length_b   1.000
_cell.length_c   1.000
_cell.angle_alpha   90.00
_cell.angle_beta   90.00
_cell.angle_gamma   90.00
#
_symmetry.space_group_name_H-M   'P 1'
#
loop_
_entity.id
_entity.type
_entity.pdbx_description
1 polymer ?
#
loop_
_entity_poly.entity_id
_entity_poly.type
_entity_poly.pdbx_seq_one_letter_code
_entity_poly.pdbx_strand_id
1 'polypeptide(L)'
;MSIRIQKSKCVGCGRCIEACPGNLIKKDKENKAFIRQVRDCWGCTSCIKECRHDAIRFFLGADVGGRGASMVVSEKPDISTWTVEKPDGTKITIEVNKKDANKY
;
A
#
# COMPACT_ATOMS: atom_id res chain seq x y z
N MET A 1 -6.38 -0.46 -10.97
CA MET A 1 -5.41 -0.72 -9.87
C MET A 1 -4.80 0.60 -9.46
N SER A 2 -4.87 0.94 -8.20
CA SER A 2 -4.26 2.19 -7.76
C SER A 2 -4.01 2.17 -6.26
N ILE A 3 -3.14 3.07 -5.85
CA ILE A 3 -2.88 3.35 -4.44
C ILE A 3 -3.54 4.67 -4.06
N ARG A 4 -3.78 4.83 -2.77
CA ARG A 4 -4.20 6.10 -2.17
C ARG A 4 -3.24 6.45 -1.05
N ILE A 5 -2.78 7.69 -1.02
CA ILE A 5 -1.87 8.17 0.00
C ILE A 5 -2.65 9.11 0.94
N GLN A 6 -2.69 8.74 2.22
CA GLN A 6 -3.32 9.56 3.25
C GLN A 6 -2.29 10.53 3.82
N LYS A 7 -2.37 11.80 3.44
CA LYS A 7 -1.43 12.83 3.85
C LYS A 7 -1.35 12.99 5.37
N SER A 8 -2.46 12.78 6.06
CA SER A 8 -2.51 12.89 7.53
C SER A 8 -1.61 11.86 8.24
N LYS A 9 -1.35 10.73 7.61
CA LYS A 9 -0.49 9.69 8.16
C LYS A 9 0.93 9.72 7.62
N CYS A 10 1.17 10.44 6.53
CA CYS A 10 2.47 10.55 5.89
C CYS A 10 3.41 11.44 6.71
N VAL A 11 4.63 10.97 6.95
CA VAL A 11 5.66 11.73 7.68
C VAL A 11 6.78 12.25 6.78
N GLY A 12 6.70 12.00 5.47
CA GLY A 12 7.68 12.51 4.52
C GLY A 12 9.01 11.76 4.51
N CYS A 13 9.04 10.50 4.93
CA CYS A 13 10.30 9.74 5.03
C CYS A 13 10.92 9.39 3.66
N GLY A 14 10.15 9.42 2.56
CA GLY A 14 10.66 9.22 1.21
C GLY A 14 10.88 7.77 0.79
N ARG A 15 10.58 6.79 1.63
CA ARG A 15 10.80 5.37 1.32
C ARG A 15 9.97 4.88 0.14
N CYS A 16 8.71 5.32 0.06
CA CYS A 16 7.82 4.97 -1.04
C CYS A 16 8.29 5.54 -2.38
N ILE A 17 8.93 6.70 -2.34
CA ILE A 17 9.47 7.36 -3.54
C ILE A 17 10.57 6.49 -4.17
N GLU A 18 11.46 5.96 -3.34
CA GLU A 18 12.53 5.08 -3.80
C GLU A 18 12.01 3.71 -4.24
N ALA A 19 10.93 3.24 -3.61
CA ALA A 19 10.37 1.91 -3.89
C ALA A 19 9.57 1.86 -5.19
N CYS A 20 8.98 2.97 -5.63
CA CYS A 20 8.10 2.96 -6.80
C CYS A 20 8.88 2.73 -8.10
N PRO A 21 8.69 1.59 -8.79
CA PRO A 21 9.44 1.29 -10.01
C PRO A 21 9.07 2.20 -11.17
N GLY A 22 7.86 2.75 -11.18
CA GLY A 22 7.41 3.68 -12.20
C GLY A 22 7.76 5.13 -11.93
N ASN A 23 8.44 5.42 -10.82
CA ASN A 23 8.82 6.77 -10.44
C ASN A 23 7.64 7.74 -10.36
N LEU A 24 6.51 7.24 -9.83
CA LEU A 24 5.24 7.97 -9.80
C LEU A 24 5.03 8.78 -8.52
N ILE A 25 5.73 8.43 -7.43
CA ILE A 25 5.53 9.06 -6.12
C ILE A 25 6.56 10.17 -5.94
N LYS A 26 6.08 11.35 -5.59
CA LYS A 26 6.89 12.55 -5.38
C LYS A 26 6.47 13.22 -4.07
N LYS A 27 7.28 14.17 -3.59
CA LYS A 27 6.92 15.00 -2.44
C LYS A 27 6.27 16.30 -2.88
N ASP A 28 5.25 16.72 -2.14
CA ASP A 28 4.61 18.01 -2.34
C ASP A 28 5.30 19.12 -1.52
N LYS A 29 4.71 20.33 -1.53
CA LYS A 29 5.26 21.49 -0.80
C LYS A 29 5.28 21.28 0.72
N GLU A 30 4.41 20.42 1.24
CA GLU A 30 4.32 20.10 2.66
C GLU A 30 5.24 18.94 3.05
N ASN A 31 6.10 18.49 2.14
CA ASN A 31 7.01 17.34 2.31
C ASN A 31 6.25 16.02 2.52
N LYS A 32 5.04 15.92 1.96
CA LYS A 32 4.22 14.72 1.98
C LYS A 32 4.27 14.02 0.63
N ALA A 33 4.14 12.71 0.62
CA ALA A 33 4.13 11.93 -0.60
C ALA A 33 2.80 12.09 -1.35
N PHE A 34 2.86 12.11 -2.68
CA PHE A 34 1.68 12.03 -3.54
C PHE A 34 2.01 11.24 -4.79
N ILE A 35 1.01 10.65 -5.41
CA ILE A 35 1.17 9.96 -6.68
C ILE A 35 0.77 10.90 -7.83
N ARG A 36 1.68 11.12 -8.79
CA ARG A 36 1.46 12.08 -9.88
C ARG A 36 0.59 11.56 -11.00
N GLN A 37 0.65 10.26 -11.28
CA GLN A 37 -0.08 9.61 -12.38
C GLN A 37 -0.66 8.30 -11.88
N VAL A 38 -1.80 8.38 -11.23
CA VAL A 38 -2.41 7.20 -10.59
C VAL A 38 -2.74 6.10 -11.60
N ARG A 39 -3.06 6.49 -12.84
CA ARG A 39 -3.39 5.54 -13.92
C ARG A 39 -2.20 4.68 -14.35
N ASP A 40 -0.98 5.17 -14.13
CA ASP A 40 0.23 4.46 -14.52
C ASP A 40 0.74 3.52 -13.41
N CYS A 41 0.03 3.44 -12.30
CA CYS A 41 0.39 2.58 -11.18
C CYS A 41 0.34 1.10 -11.60
N TRP A 42 1.45 0.39 -11.34
CA TRP A 42 1.58 -1.02 -11.73
C TRP A 42 0.90 -1.98 -10.76
N GLY A 43 0.47 -1.49 -9.60
CA GLY A 43 -0.13 -2.36 -8.58
C GLY A 43 0.85 -3.31 -7.91
N CYS A 44 2.14 -3.00 -7.91
CA CYS A 44 3.18 -3.87 -7.38
C CYS A 44 3.24 -3.92 -5.85
N THR A 45 2.58 -2.98 -5.17
CA THR A 45 2.49 -2.85 -3.70
C THR A 45 3.82 -2.55 -2.98
N SER A 46 4.91 -2.29 -3.69
CA SER A 46 6.21 -2.01 -3.06
C SER A 46 6.16 -0.80 -2.13
N CYS A 47 5.49 0.28 -2.54
CA CYS A 47 5.34 1.48 -1.72
C CYS A 47 4.57 1.20 -0.42
N ILE A 48 3.54 0.35 -0.49
CA ILE A 48 2.71 -0.02 0.66
C ILE A 48 3.57 -0.78 1.68
N LYS A 49 4.39 -1.69 1.22
CA LYS A 49 5.28 -2.49 2.07
C LYS A 49 6.37 -1.64 2.72
N GLU A 50 6.83 -0.59 2.03
CA GLU A 50 7.84 0.31 2.57
C GLU A 50 7.28 1.34 3.55
N CYS A 51 6.01 1.65 3.50
CA CYS A 51 5.40 2.64 4.38
C CYS A 51 5.14 2.05 5.77
N ARG A 52 5.86 2.53 6.78
CA ARG A 52 5.71 2.06 8.16
C ARG A 52 4.58 2.75 8.92
N HIS A 53 3.93 3.74 8.30
CA HIS A 53 2.91 4.56 8.93
C HIS A 53 1.51 4.28 8.41
N ASP A 54 1.34 3.24 7.58
CA ASP A 54 0.08 2.85 6.95
C ASP A 54 -0.59 4.01 6.19
N ALA A 55 0.23 4.91 5.66
CA ALA A 55 -0.24 6.06 4.91
C ALA A 55 -0.70 5.71 3.49
N ILE A 56 -0.24 4.56 2.97
CA ILE A 56 -0.52 4.15 1.60
C ILE A 56 -1.42 2.92 1.62
N ARG A 57 -2.55 3.00 0.93
CA ARG A 57 -3.51 1.90 0.81
C ARG A 57 -3.66 1.51 -0.66
N PHE A 58 -3.79 0.22 -0.90
CA PHE A 58 -4.13 -0.31 -2.22
C PHE A 58 -5.65 -0.37 -2.36
N PHE A 59 -6.17 0.29 -3.40
CA PHE A 59 -7.62 0.30 -3.65
C PHE A 59 -7.99 -0.85 -4.58
N LEU A 60 -8.86 -1.72 -4.10
CA LEU A 60 -9.35 -2.89 -4.84
C LEU A 60 -10.63 -2.50 -5.59
N GLY A 61 -10.43 -1.84 -6.73
CA GLY A 61 -11.53 -1.36 -7.55
C GLY A 61 -12.04 -2.40 -8.55
N ALA A 62 -13.03 -1.99 -9.34
CA ALA A 62 -13.68 -2.87 -10.32
C ALA A 62 -12.71 -3.38 -11.40
N ASP A 63 -11.66 -2.65 -11.70
CA ASP A 63 -10.64 -3.02 -12.69
C ASP A 63 -9.88 -4.31 -12.33
N VAL A 64 -9.83 -4.66 -11.02
CA VAL A 64 -9.22 -5.93 -10.55
C VAL A 64 -10.29 -6.89 -10.01
N GLY A 65 -11.56 -6.65 -10.32
CA GLY A 65 -12.66 -7.46 -9.81
C GLY A 65 -13.03 -7.20 -8.36
N GLY A 66 -12.52 -6.13 -7.77
CA GLY A 66 -12.83 -5.73 -6.40
C GLY A 66 -14.12 -4.93 -6.29
N ARG A 67 -14.57 -4.72 -5.07
CA ARG A 67 -15.82 -3.99 -4.76
C ARG A 67 -15.58 -2.73 -3.94
N GLY A 68 -14.38 -2.18 -3.98
CA GLY A 68 -14.06 -0.94 -3.28
C GLY A 68 -13.37 -1.14 -1.92
N ALA A 69 -12.90 -2.34 -1.61
CA ALA A 69 -12.10 -2.56 -0.41
C ALA A 69 -10.73 -1.87 -0.53
N SER A 70 -10.10 -1.59 0.59
CA SER A 70 -8.72 -1.10 0.62
C SER A 70 -7.84 -2.05 1.42
N MET A 71 -6.55 -2.08 1.08
CA MET A 71 -5.60 -3.01 1.68
C MET A 71 -4.34 -2.29 2.11
N VAL A 72 -3.83 -2.63 3.29
CA VAL A 72 -2.50 -2.22 3.75
C VAL A 72 -1.68 -3.45 4.10
N VAL A 73 -0.36 -3.33 4.00
CA VAL A 73 0.58 -4.38 4.35
C VAL A 73 1.52 -3.84 5.41
N SER A 74 1.62 -4.54 6.53
CA SER A 74 2.59 -4.26 7.58
C SER A 74 3.69 -5.32 7.51
N GLU A 75 4.91 -4.89 7.21
CA GLU A 75 6.07 -5.79 7.12
C GLU A 75 6.84 -5.83 8.43
N LYS A 76 7.05 -7.04 8.93
CA LYS A 76 7.93 -7.33 10.07
C LYS A 76 9.01 -8.29 9.60
N PRO A 77 10.11 -8.49 10.37
CA PRO A 77 11.21 -9.35 9.91
C PRO A 77 10.78 -10.76 9.48
N ASP A 78 9.83 -11.36 10.19
CA ASP A 78 9.40 -12.74 9.93
C ASP A 78 7.98 -12.88 9.40
N ILE A 79 7.14 -11.85 9.56
CA ILE A 79 5.71 -11.92 9.27
C ILE A 79 5.28 -10.72 8.45
N SER A 80 4.52 -10.96 7.39
CA SER A 80 3.78 -9.93 6.65
C SER A 80 2.32 -10.00 7.05
N THR A 81 1.76 -8.88 7.51
CA THR A 81 0.36 -8.77 7.90
C THR A 81 -0.40 -7.98 6.85
N TRP A 82 -1.36 -8.61 6.22
CA TRP A 82 -2.22 -8.00 5.19
C TRP A 82 -3.57 -7.70 5.82
N THR A 83 -3.96 -6.43 5.83
CA THR A 83 -5.25 -6.02 6.37
C THR A 83 -6.11 -5.46 5.24
N VAL A 84 -7.26 -6.09 5.01
CA VAL A 84 -8.23 -5.65 4.00
C VAL A 84 -9.43 -5.07 4.74
N GLU A 85 -9.76 -3.82 4.42
CA GLU A 85 -10.92 -3.13 4.95
C GLU A 85 -11.99 -3.07 3.87
N LYS A 86 -13.14 -3.72 4.11
CA LYS A 86 -14.27 -3.73 3.19
C LYS A 86 -15.01 -2.38 3.24
N PRO A 87 -15.81 -2.05 2.20
CA PRO A 87 -16.57 -0.80 2.18
C PRO A 87 -17.53 -0.64 3.36
N ASP A 88 -17.99 -1.74 3.94
CA ASP A 88 -18.90 -1.74 5.11
C ASP A 88 -18.18 -1.54 6.45
N GLY A 89 -16.85 -1.41 6.43
CA GLY A 89 -16.02 -1.25 7.62
C GLY A 89 -15.47 -2.54 8.22
N THR A 90 -15.86 -3.71 7.70
CA THR A 90 -15.36 -5.00 8.16
C THR A 90 -13.90 -5.18 7.77
N LYS A 91 -13.07 -5.64 8.70
CA LYS A 91 -11.64 -5.87 8.47
C LYS A 91 -11.33 -7.37 8.46
N ILE A 92 -10.51 -7.77 7.51
CA ILE A 92 -9.96 -9.12 7.40
C ILE A 92 -8.44 -9.01 7.50
N THR A 93 -7.83 -9.78 8.39
CA THR A 93 -6.38 -9.78 8.58
C THR A 93 -5.82 -11.15 8.19
N ILE A 94 -4.78 -11.14 7.35
CA ILE A 94 -4.08 -12.33 6.90
C ILE A 94 -2.60 -12.18 7.30
N GLU A 95 -2.09 -13.13 8.07
CA GLU A 95 -0.69 -13.16 8.46
C GLU A 95 0.05 -14.22 7.64
N VAL A 96 1.17 -13.83 7.03
CA VAL A 96 2.03 -14.73 6.27
C VAL A 96 3.38 -14.82 6.95
N ASN A 97 3.75 -16.02 7.41
CA ASN A 97 5.08 -16.28 7.93
C ASN A 97 6.03 -16.44 6.73
N LYS A 98 7.02 -15.55 6.63
CA LYS A 98 7.95 -15.54 5.49
C LYS A 98 8.76 -16.83 5.39
N LYS A 99 9.06 -17.48 6.51
CA LYS A 99 9.78 -18.76 6.53
C LYS A 99 8.97 -19.90 5.94
N ASP A 100 7.63 -19.79 5.99
CA ASP A 100 6.71 -20.82 5.52
C ASP A 100 6.02 -20.44 4.22
N ALA A 101 6.45 -19.36 3.57
CA ALA A 101 5.78 -18.82 2.38
C ALA A 101 5.69 -19.82 1.22
N ASN A 102 6.63 -20.76 1.12
CA ASN A 102 6.66 -21.78 0.07
C ASN A 102 6.14 -23.15 0.52
N LYS A 103 5.54 -23.25 1.69
CA LYS A 103 4.90 -24.48 2.14
C LYS A 103 3.44 -24.53 1.68
N TYR A 104 3.07 -25.62 1.13
CA TYR A 104 1.71 -25.84 0.60
C TYR A 104 0.97 -26.89 1.42
#